data_29c05ed057aee026f983346cbcb785c9
#
_entry.id   29c05ed057aee026f983346cbcb785c9
#
_cell.length_a   1.000
_cell.length_b   1.000
_cell.length_c   1.000
_cell.angle_alpha   90.00
_cell.angle_beta   90.00
_cell.angle_gamma   90.00
#
_symmetry.space_group_name_H-M   'P 1'
#
loop_
_entity.id
_entity.type
_entity.pdbx_description
1 polymer ?
#
loop_
_entity_poly.entity_id
_entity_poly.type
_entity_poly.pdbx_seq_one_letter_code
_entity_poly.pdbx_strand_id
1 'polypeptide(L)'
;MVKINNKSDIFWVFIPARAGSKTIKDKNIIKFKGKPLLAHSIISGKKLKLGRVVVSSDSNKYLKIAKIYGADLLHQRSKKYSKD
;
A
#
# COMPACT_ATOMS: atom_id res chain seq x y z
N MET A 1 -1.32 6.16 4.28
CA MET A 1 -2.20 7.15 3.61
C MET A 1 -2.79 6.55 2.34
N VAL A 2 -4.04 6.77 2.11
CA VAL A 2 -4.73 6.29 0.92
C VAL A 2 -5.14 7.48 0.06
N LYS A 3 -4.81 7.44 -1.22
CA LYS A 3 -5.24 8.45 -2.18
C LYS A 3 -6.21 7.81 -3.16
N ILE A 4 -7.26 8.53 -3.50
CA ILE A 4 -8.23 8.10 -4.48
C ILE A 4 -8.05 8.93 -5.74
N ASN A 5 -7.81 8.27 -6.84
CA ASN A 5 -7.60 8.93 -8.12
C ASN A 5 -8.77 8.58 -9.03
N ASN A 6 -9.49 9.60 -9.46
CA ASN A 6 -10.66 9.46 -10.31
C ASN A 6 -10.31 9.92 -11.72
N LYS A 7 -10.19 8.97 -12.65
CA LYS A 7 -9.88 9.27 -14.06
C LYS A 7 -10.75 8.43 -14.96
N SER A 8 -11.53 9.09 -15.84
CA SER A 8 -12.30 8.41 -16.87
C SER A 8 -13.13 7.24 -16.34
N ASP A 9 -13.89 7.47 -15.31
CA ASP A 9 -14.78 6.47 -14.72
C ASP A 9 -14.07 5.31 -14.03
N ILE A 10 -12.73 5.36 -13.95
CA ILE A 10 -11.94 4.35 -13.25
C ILE A 10 -11.36 4.99 -12.00
N PHE A 11 -11.69 4.41 -10.86
CA PHE A 11 -11.15 4.84 -9.59
C PHE A 11 -10.01 3.91 -9.18
N TRP A 12 -8.94 4.49 -8.68
CA TRP A 12 -7.81 3.74 -8.17
C TRP A 12 -7.56 4.15 -6.73
N VAL A 13 -7.44 3.18 -5.86
CA VAL A 13 -7.04 3.45 -4.47
C VAL A 13 -5.54 3.22 -4.40
N PHE A 14 -4.79 4.29 -4.27
CA PHE A 14 -3.33 4.23 -4.28
C PHE A 14 -2.78 4.24 -2.87
N ILE A 15 -2.02 3.20 -2.52
CA ILE A 15 -1.46 3.05 -1.17
C ILE A 15 0.07 3.04 -1.27
N PRO A 16 0.73 4.16 -0.92
CA PRO A 16 2.19 4.17 -0.87
C PRO A 16 2.67 3.51 0.42
N ALA A 17 3.68 2.65 0.29
CA ALA A 17 4.22 1.92 1.43
C ALA A 17 5.73 1.84 1.33
N ARG A 18 6.43 2.82 1.89
CA ARG A 18 7.90 2.80 1.92
C ARG A 18 8.41 1.95 3.06
N ALA A 19 9.47 1.18 2.78
CA ALA A 19 10.13 0.41 3.82
C ALA A 19 10.94 1.32 4.75
N GLY A 20 11.57 2.34 4.19
CA GLY A 20 12.38 3.28 4.97
C GLY A 20 11.52 4.41 5.53
N SER A 21 11.28 4.40 6.82
CA SER A 21 10.59 5.48 7.51
C SER A 21 11.57 6.17 8.45
N LYS A 22 11.51 7.51 8.49
CA LYS A 22 12.37 8.27 9.40
C LYS A 22 12.03 8.05 10.86
N THR A 23 10.77 7.86 11.15
CA THR A 23 10.31 7.79 12.54
C THR A 23 10.29 6.36 13.06
N ILE A 24 9.63 5.47 12.35
CA ILE A 24 9.49 4.08 12.78
C ILE A 24 9.87 3.18 11.61
N LYS A 25 10.94 2.41 11.78
CA LYS A 25 11.36 1.47 10.75
C LYS A 25 10.30 0.41 10.55
N ASP A 26 10.00 0.10 9.28
CA ASP A 26 9.02 -0.92 8.92
C ASP A 26 7.64 -0.71 9.53
N LYS A 27 7.23 0.54 9.69
CA LYS A 27 5.92 0.83 10.31
C LYS A 27 4.76 0.18 9.58
N ASN A 28 4.89 -0.02 8.26
CA ASN A 28 3.80 -0.59 7.46
C ASN A 28 3.55 -2.06 7.74
N ILE A 29 4.47 -2.75 8.39
CA ILE A 29 4.29 -4.15 8.74
C ILE A 29 4.21 -4.38 10.25
N ILE A 30 4.18 -3.32 11.04
CA ILE A 30 3.91 -3.43 12.46
C ILE A 30 2.48 -3.96 12.62
N LYS A 31 2.32 -5.00 13.42
CA LYS A 31 1.02 -5.60 13.62
C LYS A 31 0.11 -4.74 14.47
N PHE A 32 -1.10 -4.59 14.01
CA PHE A 32 -2.16 -3.91 14.76
C PHE A 32 -3.42 -4.75 14.62
N LYS A 33 -3.98 -5.17 15.74
CA LYS A 33 -5.15 -6.05 15.77
C LYS A 33 -4.93 -7.30 14.92
N GLY A 34 -3.76 -7.90 15.05
CA GLY A 34 -3.43 -9.16 14.41
C GLY A 34 -2.99 -9.09 12.96
N LYS A 35 -2.92 -7.89 12.37
CA LYS A 35 -2.55 -7.73 10.96
C LYS A 35 -1.54 -6.58 10.79
N PRO A 36 -0.66 -6.66 9.79
CA PRO A 36 0.21 -5.53 9.48
C PRO A 36 -0.60 -4.27 9.16
N LEU A 37 -0.08 -3.10 9.49
CA LEU A 37 -0.77 -1.84 9.17
C LEU A 37 -1.08 -1.74 7.68
N LEU A 38 -0.17 -2.18 6.82
CA LEU A 38 -0.38 -2.20 5.38
C LEU A 38 -1.63 -2.99 5.02
N ALA A 39 -1.87 -4.12 5.67
CA ALA A 39 -3.05 -4.93 5.42
C ALA A 39 -4.33 -4.18 5.74
N HIS A 40 -4.34 -3.40 6.83
CA HIS A 40 -5.52 -2.62 7.18
C HIS A 40 -5.85 -1.59 6.11
N SER A 41 -4.83 -0.95 5.56
CA SER A 41 -5.03 0.02 4.47
C SER A 41 -5.62 -0.65 3.23
N ILE A 42 -5.13 -1.84 2.88
CA ILE A 42 -5.62 -2.58 1.72
C ILE A 42 -7.07 -2.99 1.93
N ILE A 43 -7.38 -3.55 3.09
CA ILE A 43 -8.74 -3.97 3.41
C ILE A 43 -9.70 -2.79 3.36
N SER A 44 -9.29 -1.65 3.92
CA SER A 44 -10.10 -0.44 3.89
C SER A 44 -10.33 0.03 2.45
N GLY A 45 -9.27 0.03 1.64
CA GLY A 45 -9.38 0.43 0.24
C GLY A 45 -10.34 -0.47 -0.54
N LYS A 46 -10.30 -1.78 -0.29
CA LYS A 46 -11.18 -2.71 -0.97
C LYS A 46 -12.64 -2.55 -0.52
N LYS A 47 -12.85 -2.19 0.73
CA LYS A 47 -14.21 -1.96 1.24
C LYS A 47 -14.89 -0.76 0.57
N LEU A 48 -14.11 0.20 0.12
CA LEU A 48 -14.67 1.37 -0.57
C LEU A 48 -15.32 1.00 -1.90
N LYS A 49 -14.89 -0.10 -2.52
CA LYS A 49 -15.43 -0.57 -3.80
C LYS A 49 -15.44 0.50 -4.89
N LEU A 50 -14.49 1.42 -4.82
CA LEU A 50 -14.39 2.51 -5.79
C LEU A 50 -13.59 2.11 -7.02
N GLY A 51 -12.77 1.08 -6.91
CA GLY A 51 -11.93 0.67 -8.00
C GLY A 51 -10.82 -0.25 -7.53
N ARG A 52 -9.76 -0.30 -8.31
CA ARG A 52 -8.65 -1.19 -8.01
C ARG A 52 -7.74 -0.61 -6.95
N VAL A 53 -7.22 -1.48 -6.09
CA VAL A 53 -6.27 -1.09 -5.05
C VAL A 53 -4.86 -1.34 -5.56
N VAL A 54 -4.06 -0.28 -5.60
CA VAL A 54 -2.67 -0.33 -6.05
C VAL A 54 -1.77 -0.06 -4.86
N VAL A 55 -0.82 -0.95 -4.61
CA VAL A 55 0.19 -0.74 -3.58
C VAL A 55 1.52 -0.45 -4.24
N SER A 56 2.14 0.66 -3.87
CA SER A 56 3.44 1.07 -4.39
C SER A 56 4.47 1.01 -3.28
N SER A 57 5.54 0.26 -3.49
CA SER A 57 6.59 0.11 -2.48
C SER A 57 7.95 -0.13 -3.11
N ASP A 58 8.99 0.25 -2.39
CA ASP A 58 10.37 -0.09 -2.73
C ASP A 58 10.79 -1.43 -2.12
N SER A 59 9.91 -2.08 -1.39
CA SER A 59 10.20 -3.34 -0.70
C SER A 59 9.43 -4.50 -1.30
N ASN A 60 10.15 -5.51 -1.77
CA ASN A 60 9.52 -6.74 -2.26
C ASN A 60 8.74 -7.45 -1.16
N LYS A 61 9.23 -7.36 0.08
CA LYS A 61 8.55 -7.93 1.23
C LYS A 61 7.17 -7.31 1.41
N TYR A 62 7.07 -5.99 1.29
CA TYR A 62 5.80 -5.29 1.42
C TYR A 62 4.87 -5.63 0.26
N LEU A 63 5.41 -5.74 -0.94
CA LEU A 63 4.61 -6.10 -2.10
C LEU A 63 4.03 -7.50 -1.97
N LYS A 64 4.79 -8.44 -1.41
CA LYS A 64 4.28 -9.79 -1.15
C LYS A 64 3.15 -9.78 -0.15
N ILE A 65 3.29 -8.98 0.91
CA ILE A 65 2.23 -8.83 1.91
C ILE A 65 0.99 -8.23 1.26
N ALA A 66 1.18 -7.21 0.43
CA ALA A 66 0.06 -6.57 -0.27
C ALA A 66 -0.71 -7.56 -1.13
N LYS A 67 0.01 -8.43 -1.83
CA LYS A 67 -0.62 -9.44 -2.66
C LYS A 67 -1.45 -10.41 -1.83
N ILE A 68 -0.92 -10.84 -0.69
CA ILE A 68 -1.62 -11.76 0.21
C ILE A 68 -2.95 -11.16 0.67
N TYR A 69 -2.98 -9.86 0.93
CA TYR A 69 -4.18 -9.21 1.44
C TYR A 69 -5.09 -8.65 0.33
N GLY A 70 -4.78 -8.96 -0.92
CA GLY A 70 -5.72 -8.72 -2.00
C GLY A 70 -5.54 -7.45 -2.80
N ALA A 71 -4.37 -6.84 -2.76
CA ALA A 71 -4.10 -5.70 -3.64
C ALA A 71 -4.26 -6.14 -5.10
N ASP A 72 -4.92 -5.32 -5.90
CA ASP A 72 -5.17 -5.65 -7.30
C ASP A 72 -3.93 -5.45 -8.16
N LEU A 73 -3.15 -4.44 -7.87
CA LEU A 73 -1.93 -4.14 -8.60
C LEU A 73 -0.80 -3.81 -7.63
N LEU A 74 0.41 -4.19 -8.01
CA LEU A 74 1.62 -3.91 -7.25
C LEU A 74 2.55 -3.07 -8.11
N HIS A 75 3.05 -1.98 -7.54
CA HIS A 75 4.00 -1.11 -8.22
C HIS A 75 5.29 -1.07 -7.41
N GLN A 76 6.38 -1.55 -8.01
CA GLN A 76 7.67 -1.51 -7.36
C GLN A 76 8.36 -0.18 -7.65
N ARG A 77 8.65 0.57 -6.59
CA ARG A 77 9.35 1.84 -6.71
C ARG A 77 10.85 1.61 -6.62
N SER A 78 11.60 2.45 -7.32
CA SER A 78 13.04 2.47 -7.15
C SER A 78 13.36 3.04 -5.76
N LYS A 79 14.32 2.43 -5.07
CA LYS A 79 14.79 2.94 -3.79
C LYS A 79 15.33 4.36 -3.91
N LYS A 80 15.82 4.71 -5.08
CA LYS A 80 16.34 6.04 -5.37
C LYS A 80 15.26 7.12 -5.15
N TYR A 81 14.01 6.81 -5.45
CA TYR A 81 12.90 7.76 -5.33
C TYR A 81 12.08 7.57 -4.06
N SER A 82 12.54 6.71 -3.16
CA SER A 82 11.83 6.43 -1.91
C SER A 82 12.46 7.08 -0.70
N LYS A 83 13.38 8.01 -0.92
CA LYS A 83 14.01 8.76 0.16
C LYS A 83 13.05 9.78 0.75
N ASP A 84 13.19 9.95 2.03
CA ASP A 84 12.45 11.00 2.74
C ASP A 84 12.95 12.39 2.38
#